data_4ac0299d5fa4f77320445635aa43a9de
#
_entry.id   4ac0299d5fa4f77320445635aa43a9de
#
_cell.length_a   1.000
_cell.length_b   1.000
_cell.length_c   1.000
_cell.angle_alpha   90.00
_cell.angle_beta   90.00
_cell.angle_gamma   90.00
#
_symmetry.space_group_name_H-M   'P 1'
#
loop_
_entity.id
_entity.type
_entity.pdbx_description
1 polymer ?
#
loop_
_entity_poly.entity_id
_entity_poly.type
_entity_poly.pdbx_seq_one_letter_code
_entity_poly.pdbx_strand_id
1 'polypeptide(L)'
;MTRTEAFEMAWKLAAKEKIFSLVDEIYHPDYKAVGSITGIEVNLAADKEVYLALIEHLILTPAKTVDEGKDFLRIERYTKYRETDIFMSGTTTITYKDGKIITQESVGEELDYDPSEGQDWNW
;
A
#
# COMPACT_ATOMS: atom_id res chain seq x y z
N MET A 1 4.52 9.35 -15.41
CA MET A 1 4.33 8.40 -14.29
C MET A 1 2.90 8.45 -13.78
N THR A 2 2.27 7.30 -13.64
CA THR A 2 0.90 7.23 -13.11
C THR A 2 0.90 7.44 -11.59
N ARG A 3 -0.30 7.71 -11.02
CA ARG A 3 -0.43 7.80 -9.55
C ARG A 3 -0.10 6.48 -8.86
N THR A 4 -0.46 5.35 -9.47
CA THR A 4 -0.11 4.01 -8.97
C THR A 4 1.41 3.80 -8.96
N GLU A 5 2.10 4.17 -10.03
CA GLU A 5 3.55 4.08 -10.10
C GLU A 5 4.24 4.99 -9.09
N ALA A 6 3.74 6.21 -8.91
CA ALA A 6 4.30 7.14 -7.92
C ALA A 6 4.13 6.62 -6.49
N PHE A 7 2.96 6.05 -6.19
CA PHE A 7 2.68 5.43 -4.90
C PHE A 7 3.62 4.25 -4.63
N GLU A 8 3.74 3.33 -5.58
CA GLU A 8 4.63 2.17 -5.43
C GLU A 8 6.09 2.58 -5.27
N MET A 9 6.57 3.48 -6.12
CA MET A 9 7.95 3.95 -6.07
C MET A 9 8.30 4.58 -4.72
N ALA A 10 7.40 5.40 -4.18
CA ALA A 10 7.61 6.07 -2.90
C ALA A 10 7.79 5.07 -1.75
N TRP A 11 6.89 4.11 -1.64
CA TRP A 11 6.95 3.10 -0.59
C TRP A 11 8.06 2.07 -0.80
N LYS A 12 8.36 1.73 -2.05
CA LYS A 12 9.47 0.82 -2.36
C LYS A 12 10.82 1.43 -1.97
N LEU A 13 11.01 2.71 -2.23
CA LEU A 13 12.22 3.42 -1.81
C LEU A 13 12.33 3.44 -0.28
N ALA A 14 11.22 3.67 0.41
CA ALA A 14 11.15 3.61 1.87
C ALA A 14 11.54 2.23 2.40
N ALA A 15 11.05 1.16 1.77
CA ALA A 15 11.35 -0.20 2.19
C ALA A 15 12.82 -0.56 1.98
N LYS A 16 13.38 -0.24 0.82
CA LYS A 16 14.73 -0.67 0.43
C LYS A 16 15.83 0.23 0.96
N GLU A 17 15.62 1.53 0.93
CA GLU A 17 16.66 2.51 1.26
C GLU A 17 16.40 3.24 2.59
N LYS A 18 15.25 3.01 3.21
CA LYS A 18 14.81 3.73 4.42
C LYS A 18 14.71 5.24 4.20
N ILE A 19 14.39 5.64 2.96
CA ILE A 19 14.24 7.05 2.55
C ILE A 19 12.76 7.35 2.33
N PHE A 20 12.22 8.31 3.07
CA PHE A 20 10.80 8.69 3.03
C PHE A 20 10.51 9.98 2.25
N SER A 21 11.50 10.56 1.57
CA SER A 21 11.32 11.82 0.87
C SER A 21 10.20 11.79 -0.17
N LEU A 22 10.08 10.71 -0.94
CA LEU A 22 9.00 10.56 -1.91
C LEU A 22 7.65 10.33 -1.23
N VAL A 23 7.62 9.58 -0.15
CA VAL A 23 6.38 9.40 0.65
C VAL A 23 5.91 10.76 1.16
N ASP A 24 6.80 11.54 1.77
CA ASP A 24 6.45 12.87 2.31
C ASP A 24 5.95 13.82 1.20
N GLU A 25 6.44 13.65 -0.01
CA GLU A 25 6.07 14.49 -1.15
C GLU A 25 4.64 14.20 -1.65
N ILE A 26 4.19 12.95 -1.63
CA ILE A 26 2.89 12.56 -2.19
C ILE A 26 1.74 12.60 -1.18
N TYR A 27 2.02 12.73 0.12
CA TYR A 27 1.00 12.77 1.16
C TYR A 27 0.69 14.18 1.61
N HIS A 28 -0.60 14.44 1.86
CA HIS A 28 -1.09 15.72 2.38
C HIS A 28 -0.69 15.86 3.86
N PRO A 29 -0.39 17.09 4.34
CA PRO A 29 -0.07 17.30 5.77
C PRO A 29 -1.15 16.82 6.75
N ASP A 30 -2.41 16.82 6.32
CA ASP A 30 -3.55 16.40 7.14
C ASP A 30 -3.95 14.93 6.88
N TYR A 31 -3.07 14.15 6.27
CA TYR A 31 -3.34 12.77 5.95
C TYR A 31 -3.70 11.93 7.18
N LYS A 32 -4.71 11.09 7.00
CA LYS A 32 -5.10 10.07 7.99
C LYS A 32 -5.51 8.78 7.28
N ALA A 33 -5.08 7.66 7.83
CA ALA A 33 -5.56 6.34 7.42
C ALA A 33 -6.49 5.80 8.50
N VAL A 34 -7.41 4.94 8.07
CA VAL A 34 -8.29 4.22 9.00
C VAL A 34 -7.95 2.75 8.91
N GLY A 35 -7.62 2.14 10.05
CA GLY A 35 -7.37 0.71 10.12
C GLY A 35 -8.66 -0.06 9.87
N SER A 36 -8.64 -0.96 8.89
CA SER A 36 -9.82 -1.73 8.48
C SER A 36 -10.37 -2.65 9.56
N ILE A 37 -9.51 -3.09 10.48
CA ILE A 37 -9.88 -4.01 11.57
C ILE A 37 -10.27 -3.24 12.83
N THR A 38 -9.51 -2.20 13.18
CA THR A 38 -9.67 -1.49 14.46
C THR A 38 -10.55 -0.25 14.37
N GLY A 39 -10.72 0.31 13.17
CA GLY A 39 -11.40 1.59 12.97
C GLY A 39 -10.63 2.79 13.52
N ILE A 40 -9.39 2.58 13.96
CA ILE A 40 -8.57 3.64 14.55
C ILE A 40 -7.90 4.46 13.46
N GLU A 41 -8.01 5.78 13.55
CA GLU A 41 -7.30 6.69 12.65
C GLU A 41 -5.82 6.74 13.04
N VAL A 42 -4.95 6.67 12.02
CA VAL A 42 -3.49 6.80 12.19
C VAL A 42 -2.96 7.88 11.26
N ASN A 43 -1.95 8.59 11.72
CA ASN A 43 -1.28 9.59 10.90
C ASN A 43 -0.16 8.95 10.06
N LEU A 44 0.48 9.75 9.21
CA LEU A 44 1.53 9.25 8.33
C LEU A 44 2.73 8.69 9.11
N ALA A 45 3.11 9.30 10.22
CA ALA A 45 4.23 8.82 11.04
C ALA A 45 3.96 7.42 11.57
N ALA A 46 2.74 7.14 12.04
CA ALA A 46 2.34 5.81 12.49
C ALA A 46 2.31 4.81 11.33
N ASP A 47 1.82 5.21 10.16
CA ASP A 47 1.84 4.36 8.96
C ASP A 47 3.26 3.97 8.55
N LYS A 48 4.21 4.91 8.61
CA LYS A 48 5.61 4.62 8.31
C LYS A 48 6.19 3.56 9.24
N GLU A 49 5.90 3.66 10.54
CA GLU A 49 6.37 2.69 11.52
C GLU A 49 5.78 1.31 11.29
N VAL A 50 4.48 1.23 11.05
CA VAL A 50 3.79 -0.03 10.77
C VAL A 50 4.33 -0.66 9.49
N TYR A 51 4.51 0.14 8.46
CA TYR A 51 5.03 -0.33 7.18
C TYR A 51 6.42 -0.96 7.33
N LEU A 52 7.34 -0.27 8.00
CA LEU A 52 8.70 -0.79 8.22
C LEU A 52 8.71 -2.06 9.06
N ALA A 53 7.79 -2.18 10.02
CA ALA A 53 7.69 -3.38 10.84
C ALA A 53 7.17 -4.59 10.05
N LEU A 54 6.28 -4.37 9.08
CA LEU A 54 5.65 -5.45 8.33
C LEU A 54 6.41 -5.85 7.07
N ILE A 55 7.04 -4.90 6.37
CA ILE A 55 7.57 -5.15 5.02
C ILE A 55 8.68 -6.21 5.00
N GLU A 56 9.41 -6.39 6.08
CA GLU A 56 10.45 -7.40 6.19
C GLU A 56 9.88 -8.82 6.12
N HIS A 57 8.62 -8.98 6.48
CA HIS A 57 7.95 -10.29 6.55
C HIS A 57 7.07 -10.57 5.34
N LEU A 58 7.00 -9.65 4.38
CA LEU A 58 6.07 -9.73 3.25
C LEU A 58 6.78 -9.77 1.91
N ILE A 59 6.16 -10.49 0.97
CA ILE A 59 6.47 -10.43 -0.45
C ILE A 59 5.21 -9.88 -1.12
N LEU A 60 5.36 -8.90 -2.00
CA LEU A 60 4.25 -8.23 -2.65
C LEU A 60 4.36 -8.36 -4.16
N THR A 61 3.21 -8.43 -4.84
CA THR A 61 3.17 -8.20 -6.27
C THR A 61 3.11 -6.69 -6.55
N PRO A 62 3.46 -6.24 -7.75
CA PRO A 62 3.22 -4.85 -8.13
C PRO A 62 1.75 -4.49 -8.00
N ALA A 63 1.46 -3.26 -7.59
CA ALA A 63 0.10 -2.76 -7.48
C ALA A 63 -0.51 -2.58 -8.87
N LYS A 64 -1.77 -2.96 -9.00
CA LYS A 64 -2.55 -2.78 -10.23
C LYS A 64 -3.66 -1.78 -9.98
N THR A 65 -3.86 -0.85 -10.90
CA THR A 65 -4.99 0.07 -10.86
C THR A 65 -6.27 -0.70 -11.16
N VAL A 66 -7.19 -0.71 -10.22
CA VAL A 66 -8.51 -1.34 -10.38
C VAL A 66 -9.51 -0.32 -10.88
N ASP A 67 -9.46 0.88 -10.32
CA ASP A 67 -10.38 1.97 -10.64
C ASP A 67 -9.72 3.29 -10.24
N GLU A 68 -10.05 4.38 -10.94
CA GLU A 68 -9.59 5.70 -10.55
C GLU A 68 -10.51 6.80 -11.08
N GLY A 69 -10.57 7.90 -10.34
CA GLY A 69 -11.28 9.10 -10.71
C GLY A 69 -10.40 10.32 -10.45
N LYS A 70 -11.01 11.51 -10.52
CA LYS A 70 -10.28 12.75 -10.33
C LYS A 70 -9.58 12.82 -8.96
N ASP A 71 -10.28 12.43 -7.91
CA ASP A 71 -9.82 12.56 -6.53
C ASP A 71 -9.67 11.23 -5.80
N PHE A 72 -9.65 10.11 -6.51
CA PHE A 72 -9.44 8.81 -5.90
C PHE A 72 -8.66 7.85 -6.80
N LEU A 73 -8.05 6.86 -6.17
CA LEU A 73 -7.35 5.76 -6.81
C LEU A 73 -7.64 4.50 -6.01
N ARG A 74 -7.99 3.42 -6.70
CA ARG A 74 -8.14 2.10 -6.07
C ARG A 74 -7.15 1.15 -6.73
N ILE A 75 -6.32 0.52 -5.92
CA ILE A 75 -5.29 -0.41 -6.36
C ILE A 75 -5.47 -1.74 -5.65
N GLU A 76 -4.98 -2.80 -6.29
CA GLU A 76 -4.98 -4.12 -5.68
C GLU A 76 -3.62 -4.80 -5.89
N ARG A 77 -3.26 -5.69 -4.97
CA ARG A 77 -2.07 -6.52 -5.06
C ARG A 77 -2.26 -7.79 -4.26
N TYR A 78 -1.40 -8.77 -4.55
CA TYR A 78 -1.29 -9.96 -3.74
C TYR A 78 -0.12 -9.82 -2.78
N THR A 79 -0.25 -10.47 -1.62
CA THR A 79 0.75 -10.44 -0.55
C THR A 79 0.95 -11.86 -0.04
N LYS A 80 2.20 -12.20 0.25
CA LYS A 80 2.57 -13.47 0.86
C LYS A 80 3.47 -13.19 2.06
N TYR A 81 3.25 -13.90 3.17
CA TYR A 81 4.22 -13.90 4.26
C TYR A 81 5.40 -14.78 3.89
N ARG A 82 6.64 -14.28 4.06
CA ARG A 82 7.86 -14.88 3.50
C ARG A 82 8.09 -16.34 3.85
N GLU A 83 7.80 -16.74 5.05
CA GLU A 83 8.11 -18.08 5.56
C GLU A 83 6.88 -18.97 5.71
N THR A 84 5.81 -18.62 5.04
CA THR A 84 4.54 -19.33 5.15
C THR A 84 3.88 -19.49 3.80
N ASP A 85 2.82 -20.30 3.74
CA ASP A 85 1.94 -20.43 2.60
C ASP A 85 0.65 -19.63 2.81
N ILE A 86 0.76 -18.49 3.49
CA ILE A 86 -0.37 -17.57 3.70
C ILE A 86 -0.38 -16.53 2.59
N PHE A 87 -1.40 -16.58 1.76
CA PHE A 87 -1.60 -15.68 0.62
C PHE A 87 -2.77 -14.77 0.88
N MET A 88 -2.64 -13.50 0.51
CA MET A 88 -3.68 -12.50 0.69
C MET A 88 -3.86 -11.66 -0.56
N SER A 89 -5.08 -11.22 -0.82
CA SER A 89 -5.33 -10.12 -1.76
C SER A 89 -5.63 -8.86 -0.94
N GLY A 90 -5.10 -7.74 -1.36
CA GLY A 90 -5.33 -6.46 -0.71
C GLY A 90 -5.83 -5.43 -1.70
N THR A 91 -6.85 -4.68 -1.31
CA THR A 91 -7.38 -3.56 -2.08
C THR A 91 -7.22 -2.30 -1.23
N THR A 92 -6.57 -1.28 -1.80
CA THR A 92 -6.35 0.00 -1.14
C THR A 92 -7.09 1.08 -1.90
N THR A 93 -7.93 1.83 -1.20
CA THR A 93 -8.62 2.99 -1.74
C THR A 93 -7.93 4.25 -1.20
N ILE A 94 -7.47 5.08 -2.10
CA ILE A 94 -6.71 6.30 -1.81
C ILE A 94 -7.52 7.49 -2.28
N THR A 95 -7.70 8.50 -1.44
CA THR A 95 -8.33 9.75 -1.86
C THR A 95 -7.33 10.89 -1.82
N TYR A 96 -7.53 11.86 -2.71
CA TYR A 96 -6.62 12.98 -2.92
C TYR A 96 -7.28 14.31 -2.60
N LYS A 97 -6.51 15.23 -2.05
CA LYS A 97 -6.88 16.63 -1.86
C LYS A 97 -5.69 17.49 -2.26
N ASP A 98 -5.94 18.48 -3.10
CA ASP A 98 -4.89 19.37 -3.62
C ASP A 98 -3.72 18.60 -4.27
N GLY A 99 -4.05 17.47 -4.94
CA GLY A 99 -3.07 16.64 -5.63
C GLY A 99 -2.27 15.73 -4.72
N LYS A 100 -2.57 15.68 -3.43
CA LYS A 100 -1.87 14.84 -2.44
C LYS A 100 -2.81 13.87 -1.74
N ILE A 101 -2.27 12.77 -1.27
CA ILE A 101 -3.06 11.72 -0.61
C ILE A 101 -3.54 12.24 0.74
N ILE A 102 -4.86 12.26 0.93
CA ILE A 102 -5.49 12.74 2.16
C ILE A 102 -6.06 11.60 3.01
N THR A 103 -6.55 10.54 2.40
CA THR A 103 -6.99 9.34 3.12
C THR A 103 -6.54 8.08 2.40
N GLN A 104 -6.44 7.00 3.17
CA GLN A 104 -6.09 5.70 2.64
C GLN A 104 -6.78 4.64 3.48
N GLU A 105 -7.44 3.70 2.82
CA GLU A 105 -8.12 2.59 3.47
C GLU A 105 -7.75 1.30 2.74
N SER A 106 -7.31 0.29 3.49
CA SER A 106 -6.93 -1.00 2.93
C SER A 106 -7.81 -2.10 3.48
N VAL A 107 -8.26 -3.00 2.60
CA VAL A 107 -9.02 -4.19 2.96
C VAL A 107 -8.24 -5.39 2.45
N GLY A 108 -7.97 -6.35 3.34
CA GLY A 108 -7.28 -7.58 3.00
C GLY A 108 -8.20 -8.79 3.09
N GLU A 109 -7.97 -9.78 2.24
CA GLU A 109 -8.67 -11.04 2.24
C GLU A 109 -7.67 -12.19 2.13
N GLU A 110 -7.77 -13.17 3.02
CA GLU A 110 -6.93 -14.36 2.94
C GLU A 110 -7.42 -15.27 1.83
N LEU A 111 -6.49 -15.80 1.04
CA LEU A 111 -6.78 -16.70 -0.06
C LEU A 111 -6.48 -18.14 0.34
N ASP A 112 -7.29 -19.07 -0.12
CA ASP A 112 -7.11 -20.51 0.08
C ASP A 112 -6.34 -21.18 -1.06
N TYR A 113 -5.71 -20.38 -1.93
CA TYR A 113 -4.91 -20.86 -3.06
C TYR A 113 -3.70 -19.95 -3.25
N ASP A 114 -2.69 -20.46 -3.98
CA ASP A 114 -1.49 -19.69 -4.35
C ASP A 114 -1.76 -18.89 -5.62
N PRO A 115 -1.83 -17.54 -5.54
CA PRO A 115 -2.04 -16.71 -6.71
C PRO A 115 -0.76 -16.41 -7.50
N SER A 116 0.36 -17.08 -7.18
CA SER A 116 1.65 -16.76 -7.79
C SER A 116 1.74 -17.07 -9.28
N GLU A 117 0.88 -17.95 -9.78
CA GLU A 117 0.86 -18.27 -11.21
C GLU A 117 0.48 -17.04 -12.02
N GLY A 118 1.37 -16.62 -12.90
CA GLY A 118 1.17 -15.42 -13.69
C GLY A 118 1.38 -14.10 -12.95
N GLN A 119 1.85 -14.14 -11.70
CA GLN A 119 2.13 -12.97 -10.90
C GLN A 119 3.63 -12.73 -10.76
N ASP A 120 3.98 -11.44 -10.61
CA ASP A 120 5.35 -11.05 -10.32
C ASP A 120 5.52 -10.84 -8.81
N TRP A 121 6.35 -11.67 -8.17
CA TRP A 121 6.65 -11.58 -6.75
C TRP A 121 7.98 -10.84 -6.46
N ASN A 122 8.50 -10.08 -7.39
CA ASN A 122 9.81 -9.43 -7.32
C ASN A 122 9.78 -8.06 -6.63
N TRP A 123 9.19 -8.00 -5.49
CA TRP A 123 9.15 -6.69 -4.80
C TRP A 123 10.12 -6.57 -3.65
#